data_a60d41417f8ff49a90270fdfc8be770d
#
_entry.id   a60d41417f8ff49a90270fdfc8be770d
#
_cell.length_a   1.000
_cell.length_b   1.000
_cell.length_c   1.000
_cell.angle_alpha   90.00
_cell.angle_beta   90.00
_cell.angle_gamma   90.00
#
_symmetry.space_group_name_H-M   'P 1'
#
loop_
_entity.id
_entity.type
_entity.pdbx_description
1 polymer ?
#
loop_
_entity_poly.entity_id
_entity_poly.type
_entity_poly.pdbx_seq_one_letter_code
_entity_poly.pdbx_strand_id
1 'polypeptide(L)'
;MRPPPQISGRKDAMPAVIKTLAGSLREYKKPALMTLLLMVGEVFFEVLIPFFTADMVNRIKAGAPLSEVASFGGKLVLMAVLSLLCGAIAARTGSNASTGYARNLRRDMFVRVQDFSFENIDRFSSASLVTRMTTDVSNVQMAFMMIIRVAVRAPLMFLFAITMAFIMGGKLALTFVVVVPVLVFGLLNIAKHAMPAFRSVFRRYDKLNESIEENVRAMRVVKGFSREEYEKKKFGAAADSICRDFTRAERIVALNSPLMQLCMYFNMIFILTVGARLVITSSGALIDVGQIAAMLTYGMQVLMSLMMLSMIYVMLTISAESAKRISEVLAEEPTLTSPGNAVTEVADGSIDFQDVCFKYSAEAKNYALYDIDLHIPSGATVGILGGTGSSKTTLVQLIPRLYDVTEGSVKVGGRDVREYDMETLREAVSMVLQKNELFSGTIRENLRWGNENATDEELVEACRLAQADEFVRSFPDGYDSRIEQGGTNVSGGQKQRLCIARALLKKPKILILDDSTSAVDTKTDALIRAGFKTYIPDTTKLIIAQRVASVMDADMILIMDNGRIADRGTHEELLARSAIYREIYTQQTKGGEENA
;
A
#
# COMPACT_ATOMS: atom_id res chain seq x y z
N MET A 1 -0.01 -25.51 13.88
CA MET A 1 -0.05 -24.07 13.48
C MET A 1 -1.39 -23.48 13.88
N ARG A 2 -1.41 -22.41 14.68
CA ARG A 2 -2.66 -21.70 15.00
C ARG A 2 -3.04 -20.85 13.78
N PRO A 3 -4.29 -20.90 13.29
CA PRO A 3 -4.73 -19.98 12.27
C PRO A 3 -4.57 -18.54 12.78
N PRO A 4 -4.20 -17.57 11.92
CA PRO A 4 -4.09 -16.19 12.32
C PRO A 4 -5.46 -15.73 12.87
N PRO A 5 -5.48 -14.85 13.88
CA PRO A 5 -6.73 -14.39 14.45
C PRO A 5 -7.54 -13.69 13.36
N GLN A 6 -8.57 -14.36 12.88
CA GLN A 6 -9.63 -13.68 12.15
C GLN A 6 -10.17 -12.61 13.09
N ILE A 7 -9.97 -11.34 12.75
CA ILE A 7 -10.58 -10.21 13.44
C ILE A 7 -12.09 -10.28 13.15
N SER A 8 -12.75 -11.25 13.78
CA SER A 8 -14.19 -11.44 13.74
C SER A 8 -14.81 -10.54 14.81
N GLY A 9 -15.46 -9.46 14.41
CA GLY A 9 -16.24 -8.63 15.30
C GLY A 9 -15.98 -7.13 15.05
N ARG A 10 -16.91 -6.46 14.37
CA ARG A 10 -16.81 -5.04 14.00
C ARG A 10 -16.53 -4.07 15.16
N LYS A 11 -16.71 -4.47 16.43
CA LYS A 11 -16.53 -3.62 17.61
C LYS A 11 -15.15 -3.74 18.26
N ASP A 12 -14.49 -4.89 18.19
CA ASP A 12 -13.22 -5.14 18.87
C ASP A 12 -11.98 -4.87 17.98
N ALA A 13 -12.19 -4.73 16.67
CA ALA A 13 -11.12 -4.49 15.70
C ALA A 13 -10.55 -3.06 15.75
N MET A 14 -11.37 -2.04 15.99
CA MET A 14 -10.94 -0.64 15.93
C MET A 14 -9.93 -0.25 17.03
N PRO A 15 -10.09 -0.66 18.31
CA PRO A 15 -9.08 -0.39 19.33
C PRO A 15 -7.71 -1.01 19.02
N ALA A 16 -7.69 -2.23 18.45
CA ALA A 16 -6.45 -2.89 18.02
C ALA A 16 -5.78 -2.14 16.87
N VAL A 17 -6.55 -1.72 15.86
CA VAL A 17 -6.07 -0.90 14.74
C VAL A 17 -5.44 0.40 15.26
N ILE A 18 -6.13 1.13 16.15
CA ILE A 18 -5.63 2.38 16.72
C ILE A 18 -4.32 2.13 17.50
N LYS A 19 -4.24 1.04 18.27
CA LYS A 19 -3.03 0.69 19.03
C LYS A 19 -1.85 0.41 18.11
N THR A 20 -2.04 -0.36 17.05
CA THR A 20 -1.00 -0.66 16.05
C THR A 20 -0.50 0.63 15.40
N LEU A 21 -1.41 1.47 14.92
CA LEU A 21 -1.06 2.72 14.25
C LEU A 21 -0.40 3.74 15.21
N ALA A 22 -0.84 3.81 16.48
CA ALA A 22 -0.26 4.69 17.48
C ALA A 22 1.22 4.35 17.81
N GLY A 23 1.64 3.10 17.57
CA GLY A 23 3.03 2.68 17.69
C GLY A 23 3.98 3.48 16.80
N SER A 24 3.55 3.88 15.62
CA SER A 24 4.35 4.65 14.66
C SER A 24 4.45 6.16 14.98
N LEU A 25 3.78 6.64 16.03
CA LEU A 25 3.84 8.06 16.42
C LEU A 25 5.19 8.47 17.03
N ARG A 26 5.85 7.58 17.77
CA ARG A 26 7.22 7.70 18.33
C ARG A 26 7.57 9.13 18.77
N GLU A 27 8.56 9.76 18.13
CA GLU A 27 9.08 11.10 18.43
C GLU A 27 8.05 12.23 18.21
N TYR A 28 6.99 12.00 17.44
CA TYR A 28 5.97 13.00 17.13
C TYR A 28 4.87 13.13 18.19
N LYS A 29 4.93 12.36 19.29
CA LYS A 29 4.00 12.49 20.44
C LYS A 29 4.05 13.89 21.07
N LYS A 30 5.26 14.47 21.21
CA LYS A 30 5.42 15.82 21.79
C LYS A 30 4.79 16.90 20.92
N PRO A 31 5.09 17.01 19.60
CA PRO A 31 4.42 17.97 18.72
C PRO A 31 2.89 17.77 18.68
N ALA A 32 2.39 16.53 18.68
CA ALA A 32 0.96 16.26 18.71
C ALA A 32 0.30 16.78 20.00
N LEU A 33 0.89 16.49 21.17
CA LEU A 33 0.40 16.99 22.46
C LEU A 33 0.45 18.52 22.53
N MET A 34 1.52 19.12 22.03
CA MET A 34 1.66 20.58 21.97
C MET A 34 0.56 21.21 21.10
N THR A 35 0.22 20.58 19.98
CA THR A 35 -0.90 21.00 19.12
C THR A 35 -2.22 20.99 19.90
N LEU A 36 -2.49 19.92 20.65
CA LEU A 36 -3.71 19.80 21.47
C LEU A 36 -3.80 20.92 22.51
N LEU A 37 -2.72 21.19 23.24
CA LEU A 37 -2.67 22.26 24.26
C LEU A 37 -2.86 23.65 23.63
N LEU A 38 -2.23 23.92 22.50
CA LEU A 38 -2.37 25.19 21.80
C LEU A 38 -3.78 25.40 21.24
N MET A 39 -4.45 24.32 20.78
CA MET A 39 -5.85 24.36 20.36
C MET A 39 -6.80 24.75 21.50
N VAL A 40 -6.54 24.22 22.71
CA VAL A 40 -7.29 24.65 23.92
C VAL A 40 -7.08 26.14 24.20
N GLY A 41 -5.83 26.61 24.12
CA GLY A 41 -5.51 28.03 24.28
C GLY A 41 -6.17 28.93 23.23
N GLU A 42 -6.13 28.53 21.95
CA GLU A 42 -6.78 29.25 20.86
C GLU A 42 -8.28 29.40 21.13
N VAL A 43 -8.98 28.31 21.44
CA VAL A 43 -10.43 28.32 21.72
C VAL A 43 -10.75 29.18 22.94
N PHE A 44 -9.92 29.10 23.99
CA PHE A 44 -10.12 29.91 25.20
C PHE A 44 -10.07 31.41 24.88
N PHE A 45 -9.06 31.89 24.18
CA PHE A 45 -8.96 33.29 23.78
C PHE A 45 -10.08 33.70 22.82
N GLU A 46 -10.42 32.86 21.84
CA GLU A 46 -11.48 33.11 20.87
C GLU A 46 -12.87 33.27 21.53
N VAL A 47 -13.16 32.48 22.55
CA VAL A 47 -14.44 32.57 23.27
C VAL A 47 -14.52 33.79 24.18
N LEU A 48 -13.40 34.32 24.65
CA LEU A 48 -13.36 35.54 25.46
C LEU A 48 -13.58 36.82 24.65
N ILE A 49 -13.31 36.82 23.34
CA ILE A 49 -13.47 38.02 22.49
C ILE A 49 -14.88 38.55 22.54
N PRO A 50 -15.98 37.78 22.32
CA PRO A 50 -17.35 38.31 22.42
C PRO A 50 -17.72 38.83 23.81
N PHE A 51 -17.16 38.23 24.87
CA PHE A 51 -17.35 38.69 26.24
C PHE A 51 -16.84 40.14 26.45
N PHE A 52 -15.56 40.39 26.10
CA PHE A 52 -14.99 41.74 26.21
C PHE A 52 -15.58 42.71 25.20
N THR A 53 -16.05 42.22 24.04
CA THR A 53 -16.79 43.05 23.06
C THR A 53 -18.09 43.55 23.65
N ALA A 54 -18.84 42.71 24.36
CA ALA A 54 -20.06 43.10 25.05
C ALA A 54 -19.83 44.21 26.07
N ASP A 55 -18.77 44.06 26.88
CA ASP A 55 -18.39 45.02 27.91
C ASP A 55 -18.01 46.37 27.26
N MET A 56 -17.23 46.33 26.17
CA MET A 56 -16.89 47.54 25.40
C MET A 56 -18.13 48.24 24.84
N VAL A 57 -19.08 47.51 24.23
CA VAL A 57 -20.32 48.06 23.66
C VAL A 57 -21.14 48.74 24.74
N ASN A 58 -21.27 48.15 25.92
CA ASN A 58 -21.99 48.71 27.05
C ASN A 58 -21.35 49.99 27.60
N ARG A 59 -20.03 50.09 27.65
CA ARG A 59 -19.30 51.27 28.05
C ARG A 59 -19.44 52.42 27.04
N ILE A 60 -19.40 52.10 25.75
CA ILE A 60 -19.69 53.07 24.68
C ILE A 60 -21.11 53.65 24.86
N LYS A 61 -22.11 52.80 25.09
CA LYS A 61 -23.48 53.20 25.35
C LYS A 61 -23.62 54.11 26.58
N ALA A 62 -22.82 53.85 27.62
CA ALA A 62 -22.79 54.62 28.86
C ALA A 62 -22.05 55.95 28.74
N GLY A 63 -21.47 56.30 27.55
CA GLY A 63 -20.73 57.53 27.36
C GLY A 63 -19.32 57.53 27.95
N ALA A 64 -18.69 56.38 28.08
CA ALA A 64 -17.34 56.25 28.63
C ALA A 64 -16.31 57.08 27.83
N PRO A 65 -15.25 57.60 28.48
CA PRO A 65 -14.20 58.36 27.79
C PRO A 65 -13.43 57.51 26.79
N LEU A 66 -12.94 58.14 25.72
CA LEU A 66 -12.23 57.42 24.63
C LEU A 66 -11.04 56.62 25.12
N SER A 67 -10.35 57.06 26.19
CA SER A 67 -9.23 56.32 26.82
C SER A 67 -9.65 54.95 27.38
N GLU A 68 -10.85 54.86 27.93
CA GLU A 68 -11.38 53.61 28.46
C GLU A 68 -11.77 52.65 27.36
N VAL A 69 -12.45 53.15 26.30
CA VAL A 69 -12.78 52.40 25.10
C VAL A 69 -11.52 51.89 24.40
N ALA A 70 -10.49 52.73 24.29
CA ALA A 70 -9.19 52.32 23.73
C ALA A 70 -8.49 51.21 24.57
N SER A 71 -8.61 51.25 25.89
CA SER A 71 -8.10 50.18 26.76
C SER A 71 -8.76 48.81 26.49
N PHE A 72 -10.11 48.81 26.32
CA PHE A 72 -10.84 47.57 25.94
C PHE A 72 -10.49 47.14 24.52
N GLY A 73 -10.35 48.04 23.58
CA GLY A 73 -9.85 47.77 22.24
C GLY A 73 -8.46 47.12 22.27
N GLY A 74 -7.55 47.61 23.11
CA GLY A 74 -6.23 47.04 23.33
C GLY A 74 -6.29 45.59 23.88
N LYS A 75 -7.21 45.29 24.83
CA LYS A 75 -7.43 43.92 25.35
C LYS A 75 -7.95 43.00 24.24
N LEU A 76 -8.88 43.43 23.41
CA LEU A 76 -9.40 42.64 22.29
C LEU A 76 -8.31 42.35 21.26
N VAL A 77 -7.48 43.35 20.92
CA VAL A 77 -6.33 43.13 20.02
C VAL A 77 -5.34 42.14 20.62
N LEU A 78 -5.03 42.26 21.92
CA LEU A 78 -4.14 41.30 22.61
C LEU A 78 -4.69 39.90 22.55
N MET A 79 -5.98 39.70 22.85
CA MET A 79 -6.62 38.38 22.77
C MET A 79 -6.64 37.79 21.36
N ALA A 80 -6.93 38.62 20.35
CA ALA A 80 -6.87 38.23 18.95
C ALA A 80 -5.45 37.80 18.53
N VAL A 81 -4.42 38.56 18.96
CA VAL A 81 -3.02 38.23 18.71
C VAL A 81 -2.62 36.91 19.43
N LEU A 82 -3.02 36.72 20.69
CA LEU A 82 -2.75 35.49 21.42
C LEU A 82 -3.45 34.28 20.77
N SER A 83 -4.71 34.42 20.36
CA SER A 83 -5.44 33.38 19.62
C SER A 83 -4.73 33.06 18.29
N LEU A 84 -4.33 34.08 17.53
CA LEU A 84 -3.59 33.92 16.28
C LEU A 84 -2.26 33.19 16.50
N LEU A 85 -1.49 33.56 17.52
CA LEU A 85 -0.22 32.90 17.85
C LEU A 85 -0.43 31.44 18.24
N CYS A 86 -1.41 31.15 19.09
CA CYS A 86 -1.77 29.77 19.42
C CYS A 86 -2.15 28.97 18.19
N GLY A 87 -3.01 29.50 17.32
CA GLY A 87 -3.44 28.85 16.07
C GLY A 87 -2.30 28.64 15.08
N ALA A 88 -1.43 29.62 14.90
CA ALA A 88 -0.27 29.55 14.00
C ALA A 88 0.76 28.50 14.48
N ILE A 89 1.09 28.50 15.76
CA ILE A 89 2.01 27.50 16.34
C ILE A 89 1.37 26.11 16.32
N ALA A 90 0.07 25.98 16.62
CA ALA A 90 -0.67 24.74 16.52
C ALA A 90 -0.72 24.21 15.09
N ALA A 91 -0.85 25.08 14.10
CA ALA A 91 -0.79 24.69 12.70
C ALA A 91 0.58 24.10 12.32
N ARG A 92 1.66 24.76 12.74
CA ARG A 92 3.04 24.32 12.50
C ARG A 92 3.35 23.00 13.21
N THR A 93 3.03 22.88 14.49
CA THR A 93 3.27 21.66 15.28
C THR A 93 2.40 20.51 14.81
N GLY A 94 1.14 20.75 14.47
CA GLY A 94 0.23 19.76 13.93
C GLY A 94 0.64 19.26 12.55
N SER A 95 1.10 20.15 11.67
CA SER A 95 1.65 19.76 10.36
C SER A 95 2.90 18.88 10.53
N ASN A 96 3.84 19.28 11.40
CA ASN A 96 5.02 18.49 11.69
C ASN A 96 4.66 17.11 12.29
N ALA A 97 3.71 17.06 13.22
CA ALA A 97 3.26 15.81 13.81
C ALA A 97 2.62 14.87 12.78
N SER A 98 1.74 15.38 11.92
CA SER A 98 1.01 14.55 10.95
C SER A 98 1.90 14.07 9.80
N THR A 99 2.77 14.93 9.26
CA THR A 99 3.70 14.53 8.19
C THR A 99 4.77 13.58 8.70
N GLY A 100 5.30 13.82 9.90
CA GLY A 100 6.25 12.93 10.55
C GLY A 100 5.64 11.57 10.88
N TYR A 101 4.41 11.54 11.36
CA TYR A 101 3.68 10.31 11.59
C TYR A 101 3.49 9.50 10.30
N ALA A 102 3.10 10.15 9.21
CA ALA A 102 2.97 9.50 7.90
C ALA A 102 4.32 8.98 7.36
N ARG A 103 5.42 9.70 7.59
CA ARG A 103 6.78 9.22 7.29
C ARG A 103 7.08 7.92 8.02
N ASN A 104 6.80 7.87 9.32
CA ASN A 104 7.04 6.68 10.12
C ASN A 104 6.17 5.51 9.66
N LEU A 105 4.88 5.73 9.38
CA LEU A 105 3.99 4.69 8.84
C LEU A 105 4.53 4.10 7.53
N ARG A 106 4.96 4.96 6.59
CA ARG A 106 5.54 4.47 5.32
C ARG A 106 6.80 3.66 5.55
N ARG A 107 7.68 4.14 6.44
CA ARG A 107 8.90 3.41 6.80
C ARG A 107 8.59 2.07 7.43
N ASP A 108 7.69 2.03 8.42
CA ASP A 108 7.34 0.81 9.15
C ASP A 108 6.69 -0.22 8.22
N MET A 109 5.81 0.23 7.32
CA MET A 109 5.21 -0.63 6.29
C MET A 109 6.26 -1.14 5.30
N PHE A 110 7.16 -0.27 4.84
CA PHE A 110 8.21 -0.66 3.90
C PHE A 110 9.13 -1.72 4.50
N VAL A 111 9.61 -1.50 5.73
CA VAL A 111 10.43 -2.49 6.46
C VAL A 111 9.68 -3.81 6.60
N ARG A 112 8.41 -3.76 7.03
CA ARG A 112 7.58 -4.97 7.19
C ARG A 112 7.40 -5.73 5.89
N VAL A 113 7.19 -5.04 4.77
CA VAL A 113 7.05 -5.66 3.44
C VAL A 113 8.36 -6.30 2.96
N GLN A 114 9.53 -5.74 3.33
CA GLN A 114 10.81 -6.39 3.03
C GLN A 114 10.99 -7.72 3.78
N ASP A 115 10.39 -7.85 4.98
CA ASP A 115 10.44 -9.09 5.76
C ASP A 115 9.44 -10.16 5.26
N PHE A 116 8.53 -9.83 4.34
CA PHE A 116 7.49 -10.74 3.85
C PHE A 116 8.08 -11.91 3.07
N SER A 117 7.53 -13.09 3.31
CA SER A 117 7.73 -14.27 2.46
C SER A 117 6.92 -14.14 1.16
N PHE A 118 7.19 -15.00 0.18
CA PHE A 118 6.45 -15.04 -1.07
C PHE A 118 4.94 -15.26 -0.84
N GLU A 119 4.57 -16.13 0.09
CA GLU A 119 3.17 -16.39 0.46
C GLU A 119 2.46 -15.11 0.96
N ASN A 120 3.14 -14.27 1.77
CA ASN A 120 2.59 -12.98 2.19
C ASN A 120 2.40 -12.02 1.01
N ILE A 121 3.39 -11.96 0.09
CA ILE A 121 3.34 -11.09 -1.12
C ILE A 121 2.20 -11.52 -2.05
N ASP A 122 2.01 -12.81 -2.26
CA ASP A 122 0.94 -13.36 -3.08
C ASP A 122 -0.45 -12.98 -2.53
N ARG A 123 -0.59 -13.00 -1.19
CA ARG A 123 -1.83 -12.61 -0.51
C ARG A 123 -2.19 -11.14 -0.69
N PHE A 124 -1.20 -10.22 -0.63
CA PHE A 124 -1.47 -8.78 -0.64
C PHE A 124 -1.50 -8.16 -2.03
N SER A 125 -0.91 -8.75 -3.03
CA SER A 125 -0.56 -8.19 -4.35
C SER A 125 0.28 -6.89 -4.28
N SER A 126 1.21 -6.73 -5.21
CA SER A 126 2.10 -5.55 -5.26
C SER A 126 1.34 -4.24 -5.45
N ALA A 127 0.30 -4.23 -6.30
CA ALA A 127 -0.51 -3.03 -6.54
C ALA A 127 -1.27 -2.58 -5.29
N SER A 128 -1.80 -3.53 -4.50
CA SER A 128 -2.45 -3.25 -3.22
C SER A 128 -1.48 -2.65 -2.20
N LEU A 129 -0.26 -3.19 -2.09
CA LEU A 129 0.77 -2.67 -1.19
C LEU A 129 1.17 -1.23 -1.55
N VAL A 130 1.35 -0.92 -2.84
CA VAL A 130 1.64 0.44 -3.31
C VAL A 130 0.51 1.40 -2.91
N THR A 131 -0.75 1.03 -3.13
CA THR A 131 -1.92 1.86 -2.76
C THR A 131 -1.97 2.12 -1.26
N ARG A 132 -1.66 1.10 -0.44
CA ARG A 132 -1.63 1.22 1.03
C ARG A 132 -0.52 2.16 1.49
N MET A 133 0.68 2.12 0.89
CA MET A 133 1.81 2.99 1.24
C MET A 133 1.64 4.44 0.76
N THR A 134 0.84 4.67 -0.27
CA THR A 134 0.62 6.01 -0.86
C THR A 134 -0.70 6.62 -0.39
N THR A 135 -1.80 6.19 -0.96
CA THR A 135 -3.13 6.78 -0.76
C THR A 135 -3.65 6.55 0.66
N ASP A 136 -3.57 5.30 1.17
CA ASP A 136 -4.10 5.00 2.51
C ASP A 136 -3.32 5.71 3.61
N VAL A 137 -1.99 5.78 3.51
CA VAL A 137 -1.18 6.55 4.47
C VAL A 137 -1.52 8.03 4.41
N SER A 138 -1.79 8.58 3.21
CA SER A 138 -2.20 10.00 3.07
C SER A 138 -3.57 10.26 3.69
N ASN A 139 -4.53 9.34 3.55
CA ASN A 139 -5.84 9.42 4.19
C ASN A 139 -5.72 9.38 5.73
N VAL A 140 -4.89 8.48 6.26
CA VAL A 140 -4.64 8.39 7.71
C VAL A 140 -3.88 9.61 8.23
N GLN A 141 -2.94 10.17 7.47
CA GLN A 141 -2.25 11.42 7.78
C GLN A 141 -3.24 12.57 7.94
N MET A 142 -4.17 12.71 6.97
CA MET A 142 -5.18 13.77 6.98
C MET A 142 -6.15 13.59 8.16
N ALA A 143 -6.60 12.35 8.42
CA ALA A 143 -7.42 12.04 9.57
C ALA A 143 -6.72 12.36 10.89
N PHE A 144 -5.45 12.00 11.03
CA PHE A 144 -4.65 12.32 12.23
C PHE A 144 -4.53 13.84 12.44
N MET A 145 -4.24 14.60 11.38
CA MET A 145 -4.24 16.06 11.43
C MET A 145 -5.59 16.62 11.89
N MET A 146 -6.69 16.10 11.36
CA MET A 146 -8.04 16.49 11.76
C MET A 146 -8.35 16.13 13.21
N ILE A 147 -7.90 14.97 13.68
CA ILE A 147 -8.10 14.54 15.07
C ILE A 147 -7.39 15.50 16.03
N ILE A 148 -6.12 15.80 15.82
CA ILE A 148 -5.34 16.63 16.77
C ILE A 148 -5.68 18.11 16.73
N ARG A 149 -6.33 18.61 15.67
CA ARG A 149 -6.73 20.01 15.55
C ARG A 149 -8.24 20.21 15.67
N VAL A 150 -9.00 19.65 14.72
CA VAL A 150 -10.42 20.00 14.55
C VAL A 150 -11.31 19.22 15.50
N ALA A 151 -11.00 17.92 15.74
CA ALA A 151 -11.79 17.09 16.64
C ALA A 151 -11.63 17.47 18.12
N VAL A 152 -10.60 18.24 18.48
CA VAL A 152 -10.45 18.83 19.80
C VAL A 152 -11.06 20.23 19.86
N ARG A 153 -10.82 21.06 18.82
CA ARG A 153 -11.33 22.41 18.75
C ARG A 153 -12.86 22.46 18.75
N ALA A 154 -13.51 21.66 17.90
CA ALA A 154 -14.96 21.77 17.70
C ALA A 154 -15.79 21.45 18.96
N PRO A 155 -15.52 20.35 19.73
CA PRO A 155 -16.23 20.11 20.98
C PRO A 155 -15.95 21.15 22.06
N LEU A 156 -14.69 21.62 22.15
CA LEU A 156 -14.33 22.66 23.13
C LEU A 156 -14.99 23.99 22.82
N MET A 157 -14.99 24.40 21.53
CA MET A 157 -15.68 25.59 21.08
C MET A 157 -17.18 25.51 21.37
N PHE A 158 -17.80 24.36 21.07
CA PHE A 158 -19.20 24.11 21.38
C PHE A 158 -19.49 24.27 22.88
N LEU A 159 -18.69 23.59 23.73
CA LEU A 159 -18.89 23.60 25.18
C LEU A 159 -18.69 25.01 25.76
N PHE A 160 -17.61 25.67 25.39
CA PHE A 160 -17.29 26.99 25.93
C PHE A 160 -18.23 28.08 25.39
N ALA A 161 -18.56 28.07 24.09
CA ALA A 161 -19.50 29.02 23.51
C ALA A 161 -20.92 28.88 24.11
N ILE A 162 -21.42 27.65 24.29
CA ILE A 162 -22.73 27.43 24.91
C ILE A 162 -22.73 27.83 26.39
N THR A 163 -21.66 27.54 27.12
CA THR A 163 -21.50 27.95 28.53
C THR A 163 -21.52 29.48 28.64
N MET A 164 -20.72 30.17 27.81
CA MET A 164 -20.68 31.63 27.79
C MET A 164 -22.00 32.25 27.35
N ALA A 165 -22.71 31.61 26.41
CA ALA A 165 -24.03 32.04 26.01
C ALA A 165 -25.03 31.99 27.17
N PHE A 166 -24.99 30.96 28.04
CA PHE A 166 -25.82 30.88 29.24
C PHE A 166 -25.40 31.92 30.30
N ILE A 167 -24.11 32.19 30.47
CA ILE A 167 -23.59 33.20 31.40
C ILE A 167 -24.03 34.61 30.96
N MET A 168 -23.91 34.92 29.67
CA MET A 168 -24.18 36.26 29.12
C MET A 168 -25.66 36.50 28.82
N GLY A 169 -26.34 35.49 28.28
CA GLY A 169 -27.70 35.63 27.77
C GLY A 169 -28.81 35.18 28.73
N GLY A 170 -28.45 34.48 29.83
CA GLY A 170 -29.41 33.96 30.77
C GLY A 170 -30.60 33.22 30.10
N LYS A 171 -31.79 33.73 30.25
CA LYS A 171 -33.01 33.12 29.63
C LYS A 171 -32.99 33.14 28.09
N LEU A 172 -32.29 34.08 27.45
CA LEU A 172 -32.17 34.08 25.99
C LEU A 172 -31.40 32.86 25.47
N ALA A 173 -30.47 32.33 26.25
CA ALA A 173 -29.71 31.14 25.88
C ALA A 173 -30.59 29.87 25.74
N LEU A 174 -31.83 29.89 26.25
CA LEU A 174 -32.79 28.79 26.03
C LEU A 174 -33.10 28.55 24.52
N THR A 175 -32.85 29.52 23.65
CA THR A 175 -32.93 29.30 22.21
C THR A 175 -32.06 28.14 21.75
N PHE A 176 -30.88 27.94 22.37
CA PHE A 176 -29.98 26.84 22.02
C PHE A 176 -30.51 25.47 22.40
N VAL A 177 -31.38 25.39 23.41
CA VAL A 177 -32.08 24.13 23.79
C VAL A 177 -33.01 23.65 22.67
N VAL A 178 -33.46 24.57 21.80
CA VAL A 178 -34.33 24.23 20.66
C VAL A 178 -33.46 24.08 19.38
N VAL A 179 -32.60 25.06 19.08
CA VAL A 179 -31.89 25.12 17.82
C VAL A 179 -30.84 24.01 17.70
N VAL A 180 -30.10 23.70 18.78
CA VAL A 180 -29.07 22.67 18.77
C VAL A 180 -29.64 21.27 18.48
N PRO A 181 -30.70 20.78 19.18
CA PRO A 181 -31.31 19.50 18.85
C PRO A 181 -31.88 19.43 17.44
N VAL A 182 -32.48 20.50 16.93
CA VAL A 182 -32.99 20.56 15.55
C VAL A 182 -31.86 20.41 14.55
N LEU A 183 -30.78 21.15 14.74
CA LEU A 183 -29.61 21.05 13.86
C LEU A 183 -28.94 19.68 13.95
N VAL A 184 -28.71 19.16 15.15
CA VAL A 184 -28.11 17.82 15.35
C VAL A 184 -28.96 16.73 14.72
N PHE A 185 -30.26 16.74 14.95
CA PHE A 185 -31.17 15.77 14.33
C PHE A 185 -31.17 15.86 12.81
N GLY A 186 -31.19 17.08 12.27
CA GLY A 186 -31.12 17.32 10.83
C GLY A 186 -29.81 16.81 10.22
N LEU A 187 -28.65 17.16 10.82
CA LEU A 187 -27.34 16.71 10.37
C LEU A 187 -27.19 15.19 10.44
N LEU A 188 -27.64 14.56 11.52
CA LEU A 188 -27.62 13.09 11.67
C LEU A 188 -28.53 12.39 10.62
N ASN A 189 -29.70 12.98 10.35
CA ASN A 189 -30.61 12.46 9.33
C ASN A 189 -30.01 12.56 7.92
N ILE A 190 -29.40 13.70 7.59
CA ILE A 190 -28.67 13.88 6.33
C ILE A 190 -27.53 12.88 6.23
N ALA A 191 -26.69 12.73 7.27
CA ALA A 191 -25.59 11.78 7.29
C ALA A 191 -26.07 10.33 7.10
N LYS A 192 -27.15 9.94 7.78
CA LYS A 192 -27.75 8.59 7.66
C LYS A 192 -28.17 8.25 6.24
N HIS A 193 -28.65 9.20 5.46
CA HIS A 193 -29.10 8.98 4.08
C HIS A 193 -27.97 9.19 3.05
N ALA A 194 -27.03 10.11 3.30
CA ALA A 194 -25.91 10.39 2.41
C ALA A 194 -24.86 9.26 2.42
N MET A 195 -24.52 8.68 3.58
CA MET A 195 -23.49 7.66 3.69
C MET A 195 -23.73 6.39 2.84
N PRO A 196 -24.94 5.79 2.80
CA PRO A 196 -25.20 4.66 1.91
C PRO A 196 -25.08 5.04 0.43
N ALA A 197 -25.52 6.25 0.06
CA ALA A 197 -25.42 6.75 -1.30
C ALA A 197 -23.95 6.89 -1.73
N PHE A 198 -23.10 7.52 -0.93
CA PHE A 198 -21.65 7.60 -1.19
C PHE A 198 -20.98 6.24 -1.27
N ARG A 199 -21.30 5.29 -0.40
CA ARG A 199 -20.76 3.92 -0.48
C ARG A 199 -21.12 3.23 -1.80
N SER A 200 -22.31 3.50 -2.35
CA SER A 200 -22.70 2.99 -3.67
C SER A 200 -21.87 3.62 -4.78
N VAL A 201 -21.68 4.94 -4.70
CA VAL A 201 -20.83 5.69 -5.66
C VAL A 201 -19.40 5.15 -5.66
N PHE A 202 -18.76 5.01 -4.50
CA PHE A 202 -17.38 4.52 -4.41
C PHE A 202 -17.21 3.12 -5.01
N ARG A 203 -18.13 2.19 -4.73
CA ARG A 203 -18.11 0.84 -5.33
C ARG A 203 -18.22 0.85 -6.86
N ARG A 204 -18.99 1.79 -7.44
CA ARG A 204 -19.09 1.94 -8.89
C ARG A 204 -17.86 2.62 -9.46
N TYR A 205 -17.27 3.54 -8.71
CA TYR A 205 -16.03 4.21 -9.07
C TYR A 205 -14.86 3.23 -9.16
N ASP A 206 -14.78 2.29 -8.20
CA ASP A 206 -13.78 1.21 -8.23
C ASP A 206 -13.90 0.37 -9.51
N LYS A 207 -15.14 -0.05 -9.87
CA LYS A 207 -15.40 -0.78 -11.13
C LYS A 207 -15.06 0.02 -12.39
N LEU A 208 -15.28 1.33 -12.37
CA LEU A 208 -14.89 2.21 -13.47
C LEU A 208 -13.37 2.26 -13.60
N ASN A 209 -12.66 2.40 -12.48
CA ASN A 209 -11.19 2.42 -12.48
C ASN A 209 -10.61 1.09 -12.99
N GLU A 210 -11.14 -0.07 -12.59
CA GLU A 210 -10.77 -1.37 -13.13
C GLU A 210 -10.95 -1.41 -14.65
N SER A 211 -12.09 -0.92 -15.16
CA SER A 211 -12.36 -0.87 -16.61
C SER A 211 -11.43 0.09 -17.35
N ILE A 212 -11.06 1.22 -16.74
CA ILE A 212 -10.07 2.15 -17.32
C ILE A 212 -8.70 1.49 -17.39
N GLU A 213 -8.27 0.86 -16.31
CA GLU A 213 -6.97 0.18 -16.23
C GLU A 213 -6.88 -0.94 -17.29
N GLU A 214 -7.93 -1.76 -17.40
CA GLU A 214 -8.04 -2.80 -18.43
C GLU A 214 -7.93 -2.19 -19.83
N ASN A 215 -8.70 -1.14 -20.12
CA ASN A 215 -8.70 -0.49 -21.43
C ASN A 215 -7.34 0.13 -21.78
N VAL A 216 -6.70 0.82 -20.83
CA VAL A 216 -5.37 1.45 -21.02
C VAL A 216 -4.31 0.37 -21.28
N ARG A 217 -4.32 -0.74 -20.53
CA ARG A 217 -3.41 -1.87 -20.76
C ARG A 217 -3.66 -2.53 -22.12
N ALA A 218 -4.92 -2.67 -22.51
CA ALA A 218 -5.32 -3.30 -23.77
C ALA A 218 -5.46 -2.31 -24.94
N MET A 219 -4.97 -1.06 -24.82
CA MET A 219 -5.18 -0.02 -25.83
C MET A 219 -4.72 -0.44 -27.24
N ARG A 220 -3.62 -1.19 -27.34
CA ARG A 220 -3.15 -1.73 -28.61
C ARG A 220 -4.17 -2.71 -29.24
N VAL A 221 -4.85 -3.50 -28.42
CA VAL A 221 -5.91 -4.41 -28.86
C VAL A 221 -7.13 -3.61 -29.32
N VAL A 222 -7.58 -2.63 -28.52
CA VAL A 222 -8.69 -1.74 -28.87
C VAL A 222 -8.44 -1.07 -30.22
N LYS A 223 -7.22 -0.55 -30.44
CA LYS A 223 -6.78 0.04 -31.70
C LYS A 223 -6.71 -0.97 -32.84
N GLY A 224 -6.10 -2.13 -32.59
CA GLY A 224 -5.95 -3.18 -33.60
C GLY A 224 -7.30 -3.74 -34.13
N PHE A 225 -8.33 -3.75 -33.28
CA PHE A 225 -9.68 -4.19 -33.64
C PHE A 225 -10.65 -3.05 -33.95
N SER A 226 -10.19 -1.78 -34.01
CA SER A 226 -11.01 -0.58 -34.29
C SER A 226 -12.26 -0.48 -33.39
N ARG A 227 -12.11 -0.76 -32.07
CA ARG A 227 -13.21 -0.80 -31.12
C ARG A 227 -13.32 0.43 -30.24
N GLU A 228 -12.70 1.55 -30.61
CA GLU A 228 -12.69 2.80 -29.84
C GLU A 228 -14.11 3.32 -29.55
N GLU A 229 -14.99 3.29 -30.55
CA GLU A 229 -16.37 3.79 -30.36
C GLU A 229 -17.19 2.92 -29.40
N TYR A 230 -16.93 1.61 -29.39
CA TYR A 230 -17.55 0.70 -28.43
C TYR A 230 -17.08 1.03 -27.00
N GLU A 231 -15.76 1.19 -26.80
CA GLU A 231 -15.21 1.51 -25.49
C GLU A 231 -15.62 2.91 -25.01
N LYS A 232 -15.71 3.92 -25.89
CA LYS A 232 -16.26 5.24 -25.54
C LYS A 232 -17.70 5.15 -25.06
N LYS A 233 -18.55 4.36 -25.71
CA LYS A 233 -19.96 4.17 -25.28
C LYS A 233 -20.04 3.44 -23.94
N LYS A 234 -19.24 2.39 -23.75
CA LYS A 234 -19.15 1.61 -22.48
C LYS A 234 -18.73 2.51 -21.34
N PHE A 235 -17.66 3.30 -21.53
CA PHE A 235 -17.17 4.26 -20.54
C PHE A 235 -18.20 5.37 -20.27
N GLY A 236 -18.80 5.96 -21.31
CA GLY A 236 -19.83 6.99 -21.19
C GLY A 236 -21.01 6.52 -20.34
N ALA A 237 -21.54 5.33 -20.61
CA ALA A 237 -22.63 4.76 -19.82
C ALA A 237 -22.27 4.54 -18.33
N ALA A 238 -21.04 4.10 -18.06
CA ALA A 238 -20.53 3.95 -16.69
C ALA A 238 -20.35 5.31 -16.00
N ALA A 239 -19.76 6.28 -16.68
CA ALA A 239 -19.58 7.66 -16.19
C ALA A 239 -20.92 8.34 -15.90
N ASP A 240 -21.91 8.23 -16.80
CA ASP A 240 -23.26 8.76 -16.59
C ASP A 240 -23.97 8.13 -15.38
N SER A 241 -23.76 6.83 -15.17
CA SER A 241 -24.30 6.13 -14.00
C SER A 241 -23.72 6.69 -12.69
N ILE A 242 -22.39 6.89 -12.66
CA ILE A 242 -21.69 7.48 -11.50
C ILE A 242 -22.15 8.92 -11.31
N CYS A 243 -22.26 9.71 -12.38
CA CYS A 243 -22.74 11.09 -12.31
C CYS A 243 -24.13 11.19 -11.67
N ARG A 244 -25.06 10.33 -12.08
CA ARG A 244 -26.41 10.28 -11.49
C ARG A 244 -26.40 9.94 -10.00
N ASP A 245 -25.62 8.93 -9.62
CA ASP A 245 -25.52 8.51 -8.23
C ASP A 245 -24.82 9.56 -7.36
N PHE A 246 -23.75 10.16 -7.88
CA PHE A 246 -23.04 11.24 -7.20
C PHE A 246 -23.93 12.46 -7.00
N THR A 247 -24.65 12.86 -8.06
CA THR A 247 -25.64 13.96 -7.98
C THR A 247 -26.72 13.68 -6.94
N ARG A 248 -27.18 12.42 -6.83
CA ARG A 248 -28.15 12.04 -5.79
C ARG A 248 -27.56 12.16 -4.38
N ALA A 249 -26.34 11.69 -4.18
CA ALA A 249 -25.64 11.79 -2.89
C ALA A 249 -25.38 13.26 -2.51
N GLU A 250 -24.89 14.07 -3.44
CA GLU A 250 -24.63 15.49 -3.24
C GLU A 250 -25.88 16.30 -2.97
N ARG A 251 -27.01 16.01 -3.62
CA ARG A 251 -28.30 16.65 -3.30
C ARG A 251 -28.71 16.46 -1.85
N ILE A 252 -28.42 15.30 -1.26
CA ILE A 252 -28.72 15.05 0.15
C ILE A 252 -27.79 15.88 1.04
N VAL A 253 -26.50 15.92 0.73
CA VAL A 253 -25.51 16.69 1.49
C VAL A 253 -25.73 18.21 1.33
N ALA A 254 -26.15 18.64 0.16
CA ALA A 254 -26.45 20.06 -0.11
C ALA A 254 -27.51 20.64 0.85
N LEU A 255 -28.36 19.79 1.46
CA LEU A 255 -29.34 20.23 2.48
C LEU A 255 -28.67 20.69 3.78
N ASN A 256 -27.39 20.39 4.02
CA ASN A 256 -26.67 20.87 5.20
C ASN A 256 -26.62 22.39 5.27
N SER A 257 -26.35 23.06 4.14
CA SER A 257 -26.22 24.53 4.10
C SER A 257 -27.55 25.26 4.36
N PRO A 258 -28.68 24.93 3.69
CA PRO A 258 -29.97 25.51 4.00
C PRO A 258 -30.44 25.25 5.44
N LEU A 259 -30.24 24.03 5.96
CA LEU A 259 -30.58 23.68 7.34
C LEU A 259 -29.81 24.55 8.33
N MET A 260 -28.51 24.71 8.12
CA MET A 260 -27.68 25.53 8.97
C MET A 260 -28.08 27.01 8.89
N GLN A 261 -28.34 27.52 7.68
CA GLN A 261 -28.80 28.91 7.50
C GLN A 261 -30.15 29.16 8.17
N LEU A 262 -31.07 28.22 8.06
CA LEU A 262 -32.38 28.29 8.76
C LEU A 262 -32.18 28.40 10.27
N CYS A 263 -31.37 27.53 10.87
CA CYS A 263 -31.04 27.57 12.28
C CYS A 263 -30.37 28.88 12.69
N MET A 264 -29.43 29.37 11.86
CA MET A 264 -28.68 30.61 12.10
C MET A 264 -29.61 31.84 12.06
N TYR A 265 -30.46 31.97 11.03
CA TYR A 265 -31.40 33.08 10.93
C TYR A 265 -32.48 33.01 12.00
N PHE A 266 -33.00 31.83 12.30
CA PHE A 266 -33.93 31.67 13.43
C PHE A 266 -33.31 32.14 14.73
N ASN A 267 -32.12 31.67 15.05
CA ASN A 267 -31.38 32.08 16.24
C ASN A 267 -31.14 33.62 16.27
N MET A 268 -30.72 34.19 15.15
CA MET A 268 -30.50 35.63 15.03
C MET A 268 -31.79 36.44 15.24
N ILE A 269 -32.86 36.07 14.56
CA ILE A 269 -34.16 36.77 14.68
C ILE A 269 -34.69 36.65 16.10
N PHE A 270 -34.62 35.47 16.72
CA PHE A 270 -35.06 35.25 18.09
C PHE A 270 -34.27 36.07 19.09
N ILE A 271 -32.93 36.07 19.01
CA ILE A 271 -32.07 36.86 19.91
C ILE A 271 -32.35 38.35 19.74
N LEU A 272 -32.50 38.84 18.50
CA LEU A 272 -32.75 40.28 18.25
C LEU A 272 -34.16 40.67 18.75
N THR A 273 -35.22 39.91 18.43
CA THR A 273 -36.58 40.30 18.76
C THR A 273 -36.86 40.15 20.26
N VAL A 274 -36.56 38.98 20.84
CA VAL A 274 -36.80 38.75 22.27
C VAL A 274 -35.81 39.51 23.14
N GLY A 275 -34.54 39.61 22.70
CA GLY A 275 -33.49 40.40 23.36
C GLY A 275 -33.80 41.86 23.39
N ALA A 276 -34.18 42.46 22.26
CA ALA A 276 -34.60 43.88 22.21
C ALA A 276 -35.79 44.16 23.10
N ARG A 277 -36.80 43.27 23.05
CA ARG A 277 -37.97 43.37 23.97
C ARG A 277 -37.52 43.35 25.44
N LEU A 278 -36.64 42.44 25.83
CA LEU A 278 -36.14 42.33 27.20
C LEU A 278 -35.34 43.58 27.61
N VAL A 279 -34.46 44.09 26.74
CA VAL A 279 -33.72 45.33 26.99
C VAL A 279 -34.63 46.53 27.22
N ILE A 280 -35.65 46.70 26.35
CA ILE A 280 -36.62 47.82 26.43
C ILE A 280 -37.47 47.70 27.70
N THR A 281 -38.04 46.51 27.96
CA THR A 281 -38.98 46.31 29.11
C THR A 281 -38.27 46.35 30.46
N SER A 282 -36.99 45.93 30.55
CA SER A 282 -36.19 45.97 31.77
C SER A 282 -35.28 47.19 31.92
N SER A 283 -35.33 48.11 30.95
CA SER A 283 -34.40 49.25 30.89
C SER A 283 -32.92 48.82 30.99
N GLY A 284 -32.59 47.60 30.49
CA GLY A 284 -31.25 47.05 30.50
C GLY A 284 -30.85 46.30 31.79
N ALA A 285 -31.78 46.16 32.76
CA ALA A 285 -31.48 45.47 34.06
C ALA A 285 -31.36 43.97 33.93
N LEU A 286 -32.10 43.33 32.99
CA LEU A 286 -32.07 41.87 32.80
C LEU A 286 -31.07 41.43 31.74
N ILE A 287 -30.91 42.21 30.71
CA ILE A 287 -30.02 42.02 29.58
C ILE A 287 -29.67 43.37 28.95
N ASP A 288 -28.42 43.57 28.54
CA ASP A 288 -27.94 44.76 27.91
C ASP A 288 -27.65 44.58 26.39
N VAL A 289 -27.34 45.65 25.69
CA VAL A 289 -27.08 45.62 24.24
C VAL A 289 -25.80 44.88 23.89
N GLY A 290 -24.77 44.99 24.74
CA GLY A 290 -23.53 44.28 24.56
C GLY A 290 -23.73 42.75 24.69
N GLN A 291 -24.56 42.33 25.64
CA GLN A 291 -24.91 40.92 25.80
C GLN A 291 -25.67 40.34 24.61
N ILE A 292 -26.57 41.13 23.95
CA ILE A 292 -27.19 40.74 22.69
C ILE A 292 -26.15 40.53 21.61
N ALA A 293 -25.19 41.46 21.45
CA ALA A 293 -24.11 41.34 20.47
C ALA A 293 -23.23 40.07 20.71
N ALA A 294 -22.90 39.79 21.97
CA ALA A 294 -22.16 38.57 22.34
C ALA A 294 -22.96 37.32 22.02
N MET A 295 -24.27 37.28 22.36
CA MET A 295 -25.16 36.17 22.09
C MET A 295 -25.27 35.81 20.60
N LEU A 296 -25.30 36.81 19.71
CA LEU A 296 -25.26 36.58 18.27
C LEU A 296 -23.98 35.87 17.85
N THR A 297 -22.83 36.30 18.39
CA THR A 297 -21.53 35.70 18.09
C THR A 297 -21.41 34.29 18.63
N TYR A 298 -21.80 34.05 19.90
CA TYR A 298 -21.80 32.71 20.48
C TYR A 298 -22.75 31.77 19.73
N GLY A 299 -23.90 32.28 19.28
CA GLY A 299 -24.82 31.52 18.45
C GLY A 299 -24.17 30.99 17.17
N MET A 300 -23.45 31.86 16.47
CA MET A 300 -22.69 31.45 15.28
C MET A 300 -21.60 30.42 15.63
N GLN A 301 -20.83 30.63 16.69
CA GLN A 301 -19.78 29.71 17.11
C GLN A 301 -20.31 28.31 17.47
N VAL A 302 -21.47 28.24 18.17
CA VAL A 302 -22.14 26.99 18.52
C VAL A 302 -22.56 26.22 17.26
N LEU A 303 -23.24 26.89 16.34
CA LEU A 303 -23.74 26.26 15.10
C LEU A 303 -22.59 25.81 14.18
N MET A 304 -21.53 26.63 14.02
CA MET A 304 -20.34 26.29 13.23
C MET A 304 -19.59 25.12 13.83
N SER A 305 -19.47 25.04 15.15
CA SER A 305 -18.81 23.91 15.82
C SER A 305 -19.54 22.57 15.58
N LEU A 306 -20.87 22.59 15.56
CA LEU A 306 -21.68 21.40 15.22
C LEU A 306 -21.49 20.96 13.78
N MET A 307 -21.39 21.91 12.84
CA MET A 307 -21.09 21.59 11.44
C MET A 307 -19.71 20.96 11.27
N MET A 308 -18.70 21.49 11.97
CA MET A 308 -17.35 20.91 11.98
C MET A 308 -17.35 19.49 12.54
N LEU A 309 -18.10 19.20 13.60
CA LEU A 309 -18.24 17.85 14.15
C LEU A 309 -18.84 16.87 13.14
N SER A 310 -19.84 17.31 12.37
CA SER A 310 -20.44 16.49 11.30
C SER A 310 -19.40 16.16 10.21
N MET A 311 -18.60 17.14 9.79
CA MET A 311 -17.54 16.95 8.78
C MET A 311 -16.46 15.97 9.27
N ILE A 312 -16.03 16.08 10.52
CA ILE A 312 -15.06 15.17 11.14
C ILE A 312 -15.57 13.73 11.12
N TYR A 313 -16.84 13.51 11.48
CA TYR A 313 -17.44 12.18 11.48
C TYR A 313 -17.34 11.50 10.11
N VAL A 314 -17.64 12.22 9.04
CA VAL A 314 -17.52 11.69 7.66
C VAL A 314 -16.08 11.35 7.34
N MET A 315 -15.13 12.26 7.63
CA MET A 315 -13.72 12.08 7.35
C MET A 315 -13.11 10.89 8.11
N LEU A 316 -13.43 10.75 9.39
CA LEU A 316 -12.98 9.62 10.20
C LEU A 316 -13.53 8.28 9.67
N THR A 317 -14.78 8.28 9.18
CA THR A 317 -15.39 7.07 8.62
C THR A 317 -14.68 6.61 7.35
N ILE A 318 -14.30 7.55 6.47
CA ILE A 318 -13.54 7.25 5.24
C ILE A 318 -12.14 6.73 5.60
N SER A 319 -11.47 7.40 6.53
CA SER A 319 -10.10 7.06 6.92
C SER A 319 -10.00 5.77 7.74
N ALA A 320 -11.09 5.32 8.37
CA ALA A 320 -11.10 4.09 9.15
C ALA A 320 -10.79 2.84 8.31
N GLU A 321 -11.26 2.79 7.06
CA GLU A 321 -10.97 1.68 6.15
C GLU A 321 -9.50 1.68 5.71
N SER A 322 -8.93 2.86 5.41
CA SER A 322 -7.50 3.01 5.13
C SER A 322 -6.64 2.61 6.32
N ALA A 323 -7.04 3.01 7.54
CA ALA A 323 -6.37 2.63 8.79
C ALA A 323 -6.36 1.12 9.00
N LYS A 324 -7.47 0.43 8.71
CA LYS A 324 -7.57 -1.03 8.79
C LYS A 324 -6.62 -1.70 7.81
N ARG A 325 -6.60 -1.28 6.53
CA ARG A 325 -5.70 -1.84 5.52
C ARG A 325 -4.21 -1.67 5.86
N ILE A 326 -3.82 -0.53 6.44
CA ILE A 326 -2.46 -0.31 6.92
C ILE A 326 -2.16 -1.24 8.11
N SER A 327 -3.10 -1.35 9.06
CA SER A 327 -2.93 -2.21 10.24
C SER A 327 -2.79 -3.70 9.86
N GLU A 328 -3.46 -4.17 8.81
CA GLU A 328 -3.31 -5.51 8.27
C GLU A 328 -1.86 -5.78 7.83
N VAL A 329 -1.22 -4.84 7.11
CA VAL A 329 0.17 -4.98 6.69
C VAL A 329 1.13 -4.94 7.86
N LEU A 330 0.93 -4.01 8.81
CA LEU A 330 1.81 -3.88 9.98
C LEU A 330 1.70 -5.05 10.95
N ALA A 331 0.54 -5.70 11.02
CA ALA A 331 0.27 -6.85 11.89
C ALA A 331 0.60 -8.19 11.23
N GLU A 332 0.83 -8.22 9.92
CA GLU A 332 1.18 -9.44 9.21
C GLU A 332 2.58 -9.90 9.60
N GLU A 333 2.72 -11.17 9.94
CA GLU A 333 4.01 -11.77 10.29
C GLU A 333 4.54 -12.59 9.11
N PRO A 334 5.87 -12.59 8.86
CA PRO A 334 6.47 -13.46 7.86
C PRO A 334 6.12 -14.92 8.14
N THR A 335 5.69 -15.65 7.11
CA THR A 335 5.38 -17.08 7.26
C THR A 335 6.65 -17.91 7.35
N LEU A 336 7.77 -17.41 6.80
CA LEU A 336 9.08 -18.03 6.85
C LEU A 336 10.03 -17.21 7.71
N THR A 337 10.73 -17.89 8.62
CA THR A 337 11.76 -17.27 9.47
C THR A 337 12.96 -18.22 9.60
N SER A 338 14.16 -17.66 9.80
CA SER A 338 15.33 -18.46 10.16
C SER A 338 15.20 -18.99 11.59
N PRO A 339 15.60 -20.24 11.85
CA PRO A 339 15.62 -20.79 13.21
C PRO A 339 16.68 -20.10 14.08
N GLY A 340 16.51 -20.12 15.41
CA GLY A 340 17.45 -19.46 16.33
C GLY A 340 18.89 -20.03 16.31
N ASN A 341 19.06 -21.30 15.91
CA ASN A 341 20.35 -21.98 15.73
C ASN A 341 20.57 -22.31 14.25
N ALA A 342 20.34 -21.32 13.38
CA ALA A 342 20.45 -21.50 11.94
C ALA A 342 21.87 -21.89 11.51
N VAL A 343 21.95 -22.77 10.52
CA VAL A 343 23.22 -23.12 9.84
C VAL A 343 23.61 -21.99 8.91
N THR A 344 24.84 -21.51 9.02
CA THR A 344 25.38 -20.35 8.28
C THR A 344 26.37 -20.73 7.18
N GLU A 345 26.42 -22.00 6.79
CA GLU A 345 27.26 -22.49 5.68
C GLU A 345 26.57 -23.64 4.95
N VAL A 346 26.50 -23.54 3.64
CA VAL A 346 26.04 -24.62 2.76
C VAL A 346 27.25 -25.44 2.32
N ALA A 347 27.28 -26.72 2.58
CA ALA A 347 28.43 -27.57 2.32
C ALA A 347 28.75 -27.70 0.82
N ASP A 348 27.76 -28.13 0.03
CA ASP A 348 27.87 -28.35 -1.41
C ASP A 348 26.55 -28.06 -2.14
N GLY A 349 26.49 -28.32 -3.45
CA GLY A 349 25.31 -28.11 -4.28
C GLY A 349 24.43 -29.34 -4.45
N SER A 350 24.53 -30.37 -3.59
CA SER A 350 23.63 -31.53 -3.65
C SER A 350 22.23 -31.16 -3.21
N ILE A 351 21.20 -31.80 -3.81
CA ILE A 351 19.80 -31.53 -3.54
C ILE A 351 19.07 -32.85 -3.36
N ASP A 352 18.32 -32.99 -2.27
CA ASP A 352 17.47 -34.14 -2.00
C ASP A 352 16.04 -33.71 -1.71
N PHE A 353 15.10 -34.27 -2.43
CA PHE A 353 13.67 -34.24 -2.10
C PHE A 353 13.28 -35.60 -1.54
N GLN A 354 12.63 -35.61 -0.38
CA GLN A 354 12.20 -36.85 0.32
C GLN A 354 10.71 -36.73 0.63
N ASP A 355 9.90 -37.56 -0.02
CA ASP A 355 8.44 -37.65 0.13
C ASP A 355 7.75 -36.28 0.07
N VAL A 356 8.16 -35.39 -0.85
CA VAL A 356 7.71 -34.01 -0.87
C VAL A 356 6.34 -33.84 -1.50
N CYS A 357 5.38 -33.34 -0.69
CA CYS A 357 4.11 -32.80 -1.17
C CYS A 357 4.01 -31.31 -0.85
N PHE A 358 3.43 -30.52 -1.76
CA PHE A 358 3.34 -29.07 -1.61
C PHE A 358 2.00 -28.49 -2.07
N LYS A 359 1.47 -27.53 -1.28
CA LYS A 359 0.32 -26.68 -1.60
C LYS A 359 0.67 -25.22 -1.38
N TYR A 360 0.24 -24.33 -2.29
CA TYR A 360 0.38 -22.87 -2.13
C TYR A 360 -0.49 -22.27 -1.01
N SER A 361 -1.57 -22.94 -0.65
CA SER A 361 -2.46 -22.55 0.44
C SER A 361 -2.93 -23.77 1.21
N ALA A 362 -2.99 -23.68 2.52
CA ALA A 362 -3.55 -24.74 3.38
C ALA A 362 -5.00 -25.12 3.01
N GLU A 363 -5.75 -24.19 2.43
CA GLU A 363 -7.15 -24.36 2.00
C GLU A 363 -7.26 -24.99 0.59
N ALA A 364 -6.16 -25.11 -0.15
CA ALA A 364 -6.17 -25.70 -1.49
C ALA A 364 -6.56 -27.17 -1.45
N LYS A 365 -7.52 -27.56 -2.31
CA LYS A 365 -7.99 -28.94 -2.39
C LYS A 365 -6.94 -29.90 -2.93
N ASN A 366 -6.14 -29.46 -3.89
CA ASN A 366 -5.15 -30.27 -4.58
C ASN A 366 -3.74 -29.82 -4.21
N TYR A 367 -2.82 -30.76 -4.17
CA TYR A 367 -1.40 -30.46 -4.11
C TYR A 367 -0.91 -29.90 -5.46
N ALA A 368 0.10 -29.06 -5.42
CA ALA A 368 0.84 -28.63 -6.60
C ALA A 368 1.98 -29.61 -6.93
N LEU A 369 2.53 -30.28 -5.90
CA LEU A 369 3.49 -31.37 -6.04
C LEU A 369 3.02 -32.54 -5.20
N TYR A 370 3.21 -33.77 -5.72
CA TYR A 370 2.80 -35.02 -5.11
C TYR A 370 3.99 -36.00 -5.08
N ASP A 371 4.33 -36.53 -3.90
CA ASP A 371 5.25 -37.64 -3.69
C ASP A 371 6.55 -37.48 -4.50
N ILE A 372 7.25 -36.36 -4.33
CA ILE A 372 8.50 -36.11 -5.04
C ILE A 372 9.67 -36.71 -4.27
N ASP A 373 10.32 -37.73 -4.86
CA ASP A 373 11.57 -38.32 -4.43
C ASP A 373 12.64 -38.13 -5.49
N LEU A 374 13.66 -37.31 -5.18
CA LEU A 374 14.69 -36.94 -6.15
C LEU A 374 16.01 -36.68 -5.45
N HIS A 375 17.08 -37.30 -5.94
CA HIS A 375 18.46 -36.95 -5.57
C HIS A 375 19.21 -36.37 -6.75
N ILE A 376 19.85 -35.21 -6.53
CA ILE A 376 20.69 -34.49 -7.50
C ILE A 376 22.08 -34.34 -6.88
N PRO A 377 23.13 -34.97 -7.44
CA PRO A 377 24.48 -34.83 -6.93
C PRO A 377 25.02 -33.41 -7.21
N SER A 378 25.97 -32.97 -6.35
CA SER A 378 26.63 -31.68 -6.51
C SER A 378 27.34 -31.59 -7.85
N GLY A 379 27.24 -30.44 -8.53
CA GLY A 379 27.85 -30.19 -9.84
C GLY A 379 27.04 -30.70 -11.05
N ALA A 380 26.01 -31.51 -10.84
CA ALA A 380 25.20 -32.07 -11.93
C ALA A 380 24.39 -31.00 -12.65
N THR A 381 24.18 -31.23 -13.96
CA THR A 381 23.25 -30.44 -14.77
C THR A 381 21.96 -31.22 -14.95
N VAL A 382 20.86 -30.68 -14.49
CA VAL A 382 19.53 -31.30 -14.55
C VAL A 382 18.60 -30.49 -15.44
N GLY A 383 18.07 -31.15 -16.48
CA GLY A 383 17.03 -30.60 -17.33
C GLY A 383 15.64 -30.92 -16.78
N ILE A 384 14.70 -29.97 -16.79
CA ILE A 384 13.34 -30.18 -16.33
C ILE A 384 12.38 -29.83 -17.47
N LEU A 385 11.65 -30.85 -17.96
CA LEU A 385 10.68 -30.74 -19.05
C LEU A 385 9.28 -31.11 -18.56
N GLY A 386 8.26 -30.68 -19.29
CA GLY A 386 6.85 -31.00 -19.01
C GLY A 386 5.90 -29.95 -19.55
N GLY A 387 4.63 -30.27 -19.61
CA GLY A 387 3.58 -29.38 -20.10
C GLY A 387 3.42 -28.10 -19.26
N THR A 388 2.68 -27.13 -19.78
CA THR A 388 2.29 -25.94 -19.01
C THR A 388 1.42 -26.38 -17.82
N GLY A 389 1.72 -25.89 -16.63
CA GLY A 389 0.99 -26.28 -15.41
C GLY A 389 1.47 -27.58 -14.74
N SER A 390 2.54 -28.23 -15.23
CA SER A 390 3.09 -29.45 -14.62
C SER A 390 3.91 -29.22 -13.33
N SER A 391 3.92 -28.00 -12.79
CA SER A 391 4.57 -27.59 -11.52
C SER A 391 6.10 -27.59 -11.52
N LYS A 392 6.75 -27.41 -12.68
CA LYS A 392 8.22 -27.30 -12.79
C LYS A 392 8.80 -26.14 -11.95
N THR A 393 8.26 -24.94 -12.11
CA THR A 393 8.64 -23.75 -11.34
C THR A 393 8.44 -23.97 -9.83
N THR A 394 7.33 -24.62 -9.46
CA THR A 394 7.03 -24.94 -8.06
C THR A 394 8.11 -25.84 -7.44
N LEU A 395 8.59 -26.85 -8.17
CA LEU A 395 9.63 -27.76 -7.69
C LEU A 395 10.92 -26.99 -7.33
N VAL A 396 11.39 -26.15 -8.23
CA VAL A 396 12.65 -25.43 -8.03
C VAL A 396 12.56 -24.30 -7.01
N GLN A 397 11.38 -23.71 -6.78
CA GLN A 397 11.15 -22.68 -5.77
C GLN A 397 11.29 -23.18 -4.33
N LEU A 398 11.17 -24.46 -4.09
CA LEU A 398 11.37 -25.07 -2.77
C LEU A 398 12.85 -25.14 -2.38
N ILE A 399 13.78 -25.16 -3.33
CA ILE A 399 15.24 -25.28 -3.09
C ILE A 399 15.79 -24.05 -2.36
N PRO A 400 15.56 -22.78 -2.82
CA PRO A 400 15.96 -21.58 -2.09
C PRO A 400 15.00 -21.24 -0.94
N ARG A 401 14.11 -22.15 -0.57
CA ARG A 401 13.09 -21.95 0.46
C ARG A 401 12.28 -20.68 0.24
N LEU A 402 11.72 -20.50 -0.98
CA LEU A 402 10.73 -19.44 -1.22
C LEU A 402 9.38 -19.79 -0.61
N TYR A 403 9.12 -21.09 -0.48
CA TYR A 403 7.99 -21.69 0.24
C TYR A 403 8.49 -22.90 1.05
N ASP A 404 7.83 -23.22 2.16
CA ASP A 404 8.08 -24.46 2.88
C ASP A 404 7.19 -25.58 2.34
N VAL A 405 7.71 -26.81 2.33
CA VAL A 405 6.95 -28.01 1.94
C VAL A 405 5.77 -28.26 2.88
N THR A 406 4.68 -28.82 2.35
CA THR A 406 3.52 -29.22 3.17
C THR A 406 3.81 -30.53 3.90
N GLU A 407 4.43 -31.50 3.21
CA GLU A 407 4.86 -32.79 3.73
C GLU A 407 6.23 -33.14 3.17
N GLY A 408 7.00 -33.95 3.87
CA GLY A 408 8.34 -34.35 3.48
C GLY A 408 9.42 -33.32 3.83
N SER A 409 10.56 -33.40 3.15
CA SER A 409 11.70 -32.50 3.35
C SER A 409 12.49 -32.26 2.06
N VAL A 410 13.03 -31.05 1.94
CA VAL A 410 14.01 -30.68 0.91
C VAL A 410 15.33 -30.42 1.61
N LYS A 411 16.40 -31.05 1.11
CA LYS A 411 17.75 -30.87 1.66
C LYS A 411 18.66 -30.27 0.60
N VAL A 412 19.57 -29.40 1.04
CA VAL A 412 20.66 -28.83 0.25
C VAL A 412 21.95 -29.05 1.00
N GLY A 413 22.99 -29.58 0.35
CA GLY A 413 24.24 -29.93 1.02
C GLY A 413 24.05 -30.90 2.18
N GLY A 414 23.08 -31.84 2.05
CA GLY A 414 22.75 -32.86 3.04
C GLY A 414 21.93 -32.39 4.24
N ARG A 415 21.57 -31.09 4.34
CA ARG A 415 20.76 -30.53 5.45
C ARG A 415 19.43 -30.01 4.97
N ASP A 416 18.40 -30.11 5.81
CA ASP A 416 17.06 -29.57 5.50
C ASP A 416 17.13 -28.05 5.31
N VAL A 417 16.48 -27.53 4.27
CA VAL A 417 16.44 -26.09 3.95
C VAL A 417 15.86 -25.26 5.10
N ARG A 418 15.06 -25.86 5.99
CA ARG A 418 14.48 -25.21 7.17
C ARG A 418 15.48 -24.97 8.30
N GLU A 419 16.64 -25.65 8.29
CA GLU A 419 17.69 -25.50 9.30
C GLU A 419 18.66 -24.38 8.98
N TYR A 420 18.68 -23.90 7.74
CA TYR A 420 19.56 -22.83 7.32
C TYR A 420 19.06 -21.44 7.73
N ASP A 421 20.01 -20.54 7.93
CA ASP A 421 19.73 -19.13 7.78
C ASP A 421 19.29 -18.82 6.34
N MET A 422 18.18 -18.08 6.18
CA MET A 422 17.60 -17.85 4.86
C MET A 422 18.50 -17.04 3.93
N GLU A 423 19.28 -16.11 4.47
CA GLU A 423 20.23 -15.32 3.70
C GLU A 423 21.34 -16.23 3.18
N THR A 424 21.94 -17.06 4.06
CA THR A 424 22.98 -18.03 3.70
C THR A 424 22.52 -19.02 2.63
N LEU A 425 21.30 -19.58 2.78
CA LEU A 425 20.77 -20.50 1.77
C LEU A 425 20.55 -19.81 0.43
N ARG A 426 19.96 -18.61 0.45
CA ARG A 426 19.70 -17.83 -0.75
C ARG A 426 20.95 -17.25 -1.37
N GLU A 427 22.04 -17.05 -0.60
CA GLU A 427 23.36 -16.73 -1.14
C GLU A 427 23.95 -17.93 -1.92
N ALA A 428 23.78 -19.14 -1.43
CA ALA A 428 24.26 -20.36 -2.10
C ALA A 428 23.41 -20.77 -3.31
N VAL A 429 22.15 -20.33 -3.41
CA VAL A 429 21.23 -20.67 -4.50
C VAL A 429 20.87 -19.40 -5.29
N SER A 430 21.23 -19.36 -6.56
CA SER A 430 20.87 -18.29 -7.48
C SER A 430 19.74 -18.74 -8.41
N MET A 431 18.71 -17.93 -8.58
CA MET A 431 17.57 -18.25 -9.43
C MET A 431 17.29 -17.14 -10.43
N VAL A 432 17.25 -17.49 -11.71
CA VAL A 432 16.75 -16.64 -12.79
C VAL A 432 15.29 -17.03 -13.04
N LEU A 433 14.40 -16.13 -12.70
CA LEU A 433 12.95 -16.35 -12.79
C LEU A 433 12.46 -16.31 -14.25
N GLN A 434 11.35 -16.96 -14.55
CA GLN A 434 10.68 -16.90 -15.85
C GLN A 434 10.38 -15.46 -16.28
N LYS A 435 9.89 -14.63 -15.35
CA LYS A 435 9.69 -13.21 -15.58
C LYS A 435 10.93 -12.43 -15.18
N ASN A 436 11.75 -12.12 -16.18
CA ASN A 436 12.99 -11.38 -15.99
C ASN A 436 12.71 -9.90 -15.73
N GLU A 437 13.14 -9.40 -14.57
CA GLU A 437 12.97 -8.00 -14.18
C GLU A 437 14.32 -7.32 -14.01
N LEU A 438 14.46 -6.13 -14.62
CA LEU A 438 15.57 -5.22 -14.42
C LEU A 438 15.08 -3.96 -13.71
N PHE A 439 15.90 -3.43 -12.82
CA PHE A 439 15.60 -2.20 -12.09
C PHE A 439 16.03 -0.97 -12.91
N SER A 440 15.37 0.15 -12.67
CA SER A 440 15.82 1.44 -13.23
C SER A 440 17.19 1.80 -12.65
N GLY A 441 18.13 2.11 -13.53
CA GLY A 441 19.52 2.38 -13.17
C GLY A 441 20.45 2.01 -14.32
N THR A 442 21.75 1.93 -14.10
CA THR A 442 22.70 1.49 -15.12
C THR A 442 22.71 -0.04 -15.25
N ILE A 443 23.27 -0.55 -16.35
CA ILE A 443 23.54 -1.99 -16.51
C ILE A 443 24.47 -2.47 -15.40
N ARG A 444 25.51 -1.70 -15.09
CA ARG A 444 26.45 -1.96 -13.99
C ARG A 444 25.74 -2.12 -12.65
N GLU A 445 24.85 -1.19 -12.29
CA GLU A 445 24.05 -1.27 -11.06
C GLU A 445 23.17 -2.51 -11.04
N ASN A 446 22.52 -2.85 -12.15
CA ASN A 446 21.72 -4.05 -12.26
C ASN A 446 22.52 -5.36 -12.09
N LEU A 447 23.73 -5.41 -12.60
CA LEU A 447 24.62 -6.57 -12.45
C LEU A 447 25.12 -6.71 -11.00
N ARG A 448 25.43 -5.60 -10.32
CA ARG A 448 25.88 -5.59 -8.92
C ARG A 448 24.82 -6.05 -7.91
N TRP A 449 23.58 -6.23 -8.32
CA TRP A 449 22.59 -6.97 -7.49
C TRP A 449 23.01 -8.43 -7.25
N GLY A 450 23.83 -9.02 -8.13
CA GLY A 450 24.40 -10.35 -7.92
C GLY A 450 25.55 -10.35 -6.92
N ASN A 451 26.38 -9.31 -6.95
CA ASN A 451 27.46 -9.08 -6.00
C ASN A 451 27.81 -7.59 -5.98
N GLU A 452 27.52 -6.91 -4.87
CA GLU A 452 27.74 -5.47 -4.70
C GLU A 452 29.21 -5.07 -4.86
N ASN A 453 30.12 -5.95 -4.45
CA ASN A 453 31.56 -5.74 -4.46
C ASN A 453 32.23 -6.25 -5.74
N ALA A 454 31.47 -6.69 -6.75
CA ALA A 454 32.05 -7.19 -8.01
C ALA A 454 32.89 -6.13 -8.71
N THR A 455 34.11 -6.52 -9.15
CA THR A 455 34.98 -5.67 -9.95
C THR A 455 34.43 -5.52 -11.36
N ASP A 456 34.92 -4.53 -12.11
CA ASP A 456 34.48 -4.32 -13.49
C ASP A 456 34.89 -5.50 -14.40
N GLU A 457 36.04 -6.14 -14.11
CA GLU A 457 36.49 -7.34 -14.81
C GLU A 457 35.52 -8.52 -14.57
N GLU A 458 35.04 -8.71 -13.33
CA GLU A 458 34.07 -9.74 -13.00
C GLU A 458 32.72 -9.48 -13.69
N LEU A 459 32.29 -8.21 -13.78
CA LEU A 459 31.08 -7.83 -14.52
C LEU A 459 31.18 -8.21 -16.00
N VAL A 460 32.33 -7.86 -16.63
CA VAL A 460 32.59 -8.18 -18.04
C VAL A 460 32.64 -9.69 -18.26
N GLU A 461 33.29 -10.44 -17.36
CA GLU A 461 33.39 -11.90 -17.48
C GLU A 461 32.03 -12.57 -17.34
N ALA A 462 31.22 -12.19 -16.35
CA ALA A 462 29.86 -12.69 -16.21
C ALA A 462 28.98 -12.38 -17.44
N CYS A 463 29.14 -11.19 -18.02
CA CYS A 463 28.45 -10.81 -19.25
C CYS A 463 28.93 -11.60 -20.48
N ARG A 464 30.22 -11.93 -20.57
CA ARG A 464 30.72 -12.81 -21.62
C ARG A 464 30.15 -14.21 -21.54
N LEU A 465 30.13 -14.78 -20.35
CA LEU A 465 29.51 -16.10 -20.08
C LEU A 465 28.03 -16.14 -20.44
N ALA A 466 27.29 -15.07 -20.09
CA ALA A 466 25.88 -14.92 -20.44
C ALA A 466 25.66 -14.43 -21.89
N GLN A 467 26.69 -14.32 -22.71
CA GLN A 467 26.65 -13.80 -24.09
C GLN A 467 26.04 -12.37 -24.15
N ALA A 468 26.30 -11.55 -23.13
CA ALA A 468 25.75 -10.19 -22.98
C ALA A 468 26.75 -9.09 -23.31
N ASP A 469 28.07 -9.33 -23.21
CA ASP A 469 29.12 -8.31 -23.32
C ASP A 469 29.10 -7.58 -24.68
N GLU A 470 28.89 -8.32 -25.78
CA GLU A 470 28.86 -7.75 -27.13
C GLU A 470 27.78 -6.68 -27.29
N PHE A 471 26.52 -7.00 -26.91
CA PHE A 471 25.47 -6.01 -27.05
C PHE A 471 25.57 -4.89 -26.00
N VAL A 472 26.08 -5.18 -24.79
CA VAL A 472 26.30 -4.14 -23.78
C VAL A 472 27.27 -3.10 -24.29
N ARG A 473 28.37 -3.53 -24.89
CA ARG A 473 29.37 -2.62 -25.51
C ARG A 473 28.83 -1.87 -26.73
N SER A 474 27.80 -2.37 -27.39
CA SER A 474 27.13 -1.67 -28.49
C SER A 474 26.25 -0.51 -28.07
N PHE A 475 25.90 -0.40 -26.80
CA PHE A 475 25.18 0.77 -26.28
C PHE A 475 26.11 1.98 -26.20
N PRO A 476 25.60 3.22 -26.34
CA PRO A 476 26.38 4.44 -26.34
C PRO A 476 27.31 4.58 -25.12
N ASP A 477 26.83 4.22 -23.93
CA ASP A 477 27.54 4.34 -22.66
C ASP A 477 28.02 2.98 -22.13
N GLY A 478 27.94 1.90 -22.93
CA GLY A 478 28.34 0.56 -22.53
C GLY A 478 27.68 0.09 -21.25
N TYR A 479 28.46 -0.30 -20.24
CA TYR A 479 27.94 -0.76 -18.92
C TYR A 479 27.26 0.34 -18.11
N ASP A 480 27.49 1.61 -18.40
CA ASP A 480 26.86 2.76 -17.73
C ASP A 480 25.57 3.20 -18.43
N SER A 481 25.18 2.50 -19.50
CA SER A 481 23.90 2.72 -20.21
C SER A 481 22.73 2.48 -19.26
N ARG A 482 21.74 3.40 -19.32
CA ARG A 482 20.60 3.39 -18.42
C ARG A 482 19.54 2.40 -18.87
N ILE A 483 19.08 1.58 -17.93
CA ILE A 483 17.92 0.70 -18.05
C ILE A 483 16.71 1.41 -17.46
N GLU A 484 15.60 1.42 -18.18
CA GLU A 484 14.31 1.91 -17.70
C GLU A 484 13.64 0.87 -16.77
N GLN A 485 12.65 1.32 -16.00
CA GLN A 485 11.90 0.47 -15.08
C GLN A 485 11.34 -0.78 -15.79
N GLY A 486 11.65 -1.96 -15.27
CA GLY A 486 11.26 -3.24 -15.86
C GLY A 486 12.04 -3.59 -17.14
N GLY A 487 13.06 -2.83 -17.53
CA GLY A 487 13.86 -3.07 -18.72
C GLY A 487 13.08 -2.89 -20.02
N THR A 488 12.22 -1.88 -20.11
CA THR A 488 11.37 -1.63 -21.29
C THR A 488 12.16 -1.20 -22.53
N ASN A 489 13.36 -0.68 -22.35
CA ASN A 489 14.26 -0.23 -23.40
C ASN A 489 15.28 -1.29 -23.87
N VAL A 490 15.15 -2.55 -23.42
CA VAL A 490 15.97 -3.68 -23.88
C VAL A 490 15.10 -4.81 -24.37
N SER A 491 15.60 -5.61 -25.32
CA SER A 491 14.85 -6.77 -25.86
C SER A 491 14.71 -7.88 -24.81
N GLY A 492 13.73 -8.77 -24.98
CA GLY A 492 13.52 -9.91 -24.08
C GLY A 492 14.76 -10.78 -23.91
N GLY A 493 15.47 -11.12 -24.99
CA GLY A 493 16.69 -11.91 -24.95
C GLY A 493 17.88 -11.16 -24.30
N GLN A 494 17.98 -9.83 -24.50
CA GLN A 494 18.97 -9.01 -23.79
C GLN A 494 18.71 -9.00 -22.30
N LYS A 495 17.44 -8.83 -21.89
CA LYS A 495 17.00 -8.85 -20.49
C LYS A 495 17.33 -10.20 -19.83
N GLN A 496 17.04 -11.31 -20.50
CA GLN A 496 17.36 -12.66 -20.01
C GLN A 496 18.87 -12.82 -19.79
N ARG A 497 19.69 -12.45 -20.77
CA ARG A 497 21.14 -12.55 -20.67
C ARG A 497 21.73 -11.69 -19.53
N LEU A 498 21.21 -10.47 -19.31
CA LEU A 498 21.62 -9.65 -18.16
C LEU A 498 21.21 -10.28 -16.82
N CYS A 499 20.03 -10.90 -16.73
CA CYS A 499 19.60 -11.62 -15.53
C CYS A 499 20.45 -12.87 -15.27
N ILE A 500 20.88 -13.58 -16.32
CA ILE A 500 21.82 -14.70 -16.20
C ILE A 500 23.20 -14.20 -15.71
N ALA A 501 23.75 -13.11 -16.31
CA ALA A 501 25.01 -12.52 -15.86
C ALA A 501 24.94 -12.11 -14.38
N ARG A 502 23.85 -11.48 -13.94
CA ARG A 502 23.60 -11.14 -12.53
C ARG A 502 23.61 -12.36 -11.62
N ALA A 503 23.00 -13.46 -12.05
CA ALA A 503 22.97 -14.71 -11.29
C ALA A 503 24.36 -15.36 -11.18
N LEU A 504 25.18 -15.28 -12.23
CA LEU A 504 26.55 -15.81 -12.24
C LEU A 504 27.50 -15.04 -11.32
N LEU A 505 27.34 -13.71 -11.22
CA LEU A 505 28.15 -12.87 -10.32
C LEU A 505 28.06 -13.27 -8.85
N LYS A 506 26.99 -13.93 -8.47
CA LYS A 506 26.78 -14.46 -7.12
C LYS A 506 27.69 -15.66 -6.80
N LYS A 507 28.27 -16.30 -7.83
CA LYS A 507 29.08 -17.53 -7.72
C LYS A 507 28.37 -18.62 -6.89
N PRO A 508 27.12 -18.98 -7.23
CA PRO A 508 26.29 -19.84 -6.41
C PRO A 508 26.75 -21.31 -6.44
N LYS A 509 26.40 -22.08 -5.41
CA LYS A 509 26.54 -23.56 -5.41
C LYS A 509 25.45 -24.24 -6.24
N ILE A 510 24.28 -23.58 -6.35
CA ILE A 510 23.15 -24.05 -7.17
C ILE A 510 22.65 -22.90 -8.03
N LEU A 511 22.58 -23.12 -9.35
CA LEU A 511 22.04 -22.17 -10.33
C LEU A 511 20.74 -22.74 -10.90
N ILE A 512 19.64 -22.01 -10.75
CA ILE A 512 18.32 -22.36 -11.26
C ILE A 512 17.96 -21.40 -12.40
N LEU A 513 17.65 -21.95 -13.56
CA LEU A 513 17.22 -21.24 -14.76
C LEU A 513 15.78 -21.64 -15.09
N ASP A 514 14.81 -20.80 -14.71
CA ASP A 514 13.40 -21.09 -14.95
C ASP A 514 12.94 -20.42 -16.26
N ASP A 515 12.92 -21.21 -17.34
CA ASP A 515 12.55 -20.80 -18.72
C ASP A 515 13.31 -19.54 -19.19
N SER A 516 14.55 -19.36 -18.67
CA SER A 516 15.31 -18.12 -18.79
C SER A 516 16.08 -17.99 -20.11
N THR A 517 15.95 -18.96 -21.02
CA THR A 517 16.56 -18.91 -22.35
C THR A 517 15.51 -18.97 -23.48
N SER A 518 14.24 -18.92 -23.15
CA SER A 518 13.13 -19.04 -24.13
C SER A 518 13.09 -17.92 -25.18
N ALA A 519 13.53 -16.70 -24.83
CA ALA A 519 13.65 -15.57 -25.75
C ALA A 519 15.05 -15.40 -26.34
N VAL A 520 15.96 -16.34 -26.09
CA VAL A 520 17.29 -16.39 -26.67
C VAL A 520 17.29 -17.37 -27.84
N ASP A 521 18.03 -17.05 -28.90
CA ASP A 521 18.19 -17.96 -30.03
C ASP A 521 18.97 -19.23 -29.66
N THR A 522 18.76 -20.31 -30.39
CA THR A 522 19.32 -21.63 -30.10
C THR A 522 20.85 -21.66 -30.07
N LYS A 523 21.51 -20.85 -30.92
CA LYS A 523 22.98 -20.77 -30.97
C LYS A 523 23.50 -20.11 -29.69
N THR A 524 22.95 -18.99 -29.30
CA THR A 524 23.33 -18.25 -28.08
C THR A 524 23.05 -19.10 -26.83
N ASP A 525 21.91 -19.80 -26.75
CA ASP A 525 21.59 -20.73 -25.65
C ASP A 525 22.64 -21.85 -25.53
N ALA A 526 23.05 -22.44 -26.64
CA ALA A 526 24.12 -23.45 -26.65
C ALA A 526 25.47 -22.91 -26.15
N LEU A 527 25.83 -21.67 -26.53
CA LEU A 527 27.07 -21.01 -26.05
C LEU A 527 27.01 -20.72 -24.56
N ILE A 528 25.88 -20.26 -24.02
CA ILE A 528 25.69 -20.04 -22.59
C ILE A 528 25.85 -21.35 -21.82
N ARG A 529 25.25 -22.44 -22.27
CA ARG A 529 25.36 -23.77 -21.64
C ARG A 529 26.81 -24.34 -21.73
N ALA A 530 27.48 -24.17 -22.85
CA ALA A 530 28.88 -24.53 -22.97
C ALA A 530 29.77 -23.72 -21.99
N GLY A 531 29.48 -22.42 -21.81
CA GLY A 531 30.14 -21.58 -20.82
C GLY A 531 29.96 -22.12 -19.40
N PHE A 532 28.75 -22.55 -19.02
CA PHE A 532 28.51 -23.13 -17.69
C PHE A 532 29.37 -24.38 -17.41
N LYS A 533 29.54 -25.26 -18.37
CA LYS A 533 30.36 -26.47 -18.21
C LYS A 533 31.85 -26.13 -17.94
N THR A 534 32.34 -25.05 -18.53
CA THR A 534 33.76 -24.66 -18.46
C THR A 534 34.05 -23.81 -17.22
N TYR A 535 33.16 -22.84 -16.89
CA TYR A 535 33.47 -21.79 -15.91
C TYR A 535 32.85 -22.02 -14.53
N ILE A 536 31.77 -22.82 -14.44
CA ILE A 536 31.11 -23.17 -13.17
C ILE A 536 30.87 -24.70 -13.08
N PRO A 537 31.91 -25.55 -13.25
CA PRO A 537 31.77 -27.00 -13.29
C PRO A 537 31.17 -27.55 -11.99
N ASP A 538 31.56 -27.01 -10.84
CA ASP A 538 31.16 -27.49 -9.50
C ASP A 538 29.76 -27.00 -9.07
N THR A 539 29.17 -26.04 -9.79
CA THR A 539 27.83 -25.54 -9.52
C THR A 539 26.79 -26.54 -10.04
N THR A 540 25.81 -26.89 -9.23
CA THR A 540 24.63 -27.67 -9.66
C THR A 540 23.70 -26.79 -10.47
N LYS A 541 23.29 -27.23 -11.67
CA LYS A 541 22.47 -26.43 -12.60
C LYS A 541 21.11 -27.12 -12.81
N LEU A 542 20.02 -26.41 -12.53
CA LEU A 542 18.67 -26.84 -12.87
C LEU A 542 18.14 -25.93 -13.99
N ILE A 543 17.82 -26.54 -15.12
CA ILE A 543 17.38 -25.84 -16.32
C ILE A 543 15.96 -26.27 -16.66
N ILE A 544 14.99 -25.43 -16.32
CA ILE A 544 13.62 -25.61 -16.83
C ILE A 544 13.57 -25.05 -18.23
N ALA A 545 13.23 -25.90 -19.18
CA ALA A 545 13.13 -25.51 -20.59
C ALA A 545 11.84 -25.99 -21.23
N GLN A 546 11.41 -25.30 -22.26
CA GLN A 546 10.33 -25.71 -23.15
C GLN A 546 10.88 -26.50 -24.36
N ARG A 547 12.15 -26.28 -24.70
CA ARG A 547 12.83 -26.93 -25.83
C ARG A 547 13.68 -28.09 -25.35
N VAL A 548 13.52 -29.27 -25.97
CA VAL A 548 14.35 -30.43 -25.67
C VAL A 548 15.84 -30.13 -25.96
N ALA A 549 16.14 -29.39 -27.02
CA ALA A 549 17.49 -28.98 -27.39
C ALA A 549 18.24 -28.23 -26.27
N SER A 550 17.56 -27.55 -25.36
CA SER A 550 18.17 -26.83 -24.23
C SER A 550 18.58 -27.74 -23.07
N VAL A 551 18.14 -29.00 -23.04
CA VAL A 551 18.39 -29.93 -21.93
C VAL A 551 18.93 -31.30 -22.37
N MET A 552 19.05 -31.54 -23.69
CA MET A 552 19.49 -32.86 -24.18
C MET A 552 20.92 -33.25 -23.74
N ASP A 553 21.77 -32.27 -23.43
CA ASP A 553 23.15 -32.47 -22.95
C ASP A 553 23.23 -32.52 -21.41
N ALA A 554 22.11 -32.55 -20.70
CA ALA A 554 22.07 -32.63 -19.24
C ALA A 554 22.42 -34.03 -18.73
N ASP A 555 23.04 -34.09 -17.54
CA ASP A 555 23.40 -35.35 -16.89
C ASP A 555 22.16 -36.16 -16.51
N MET A 556 21.05 -35.46 -16.21
CA MET A 556 19.75 -36.04 -15.92
C MET A 556 18.64 -35.10 -16.45
N ILE A 557 17.60 -35.71 -17.03
CA ILE A 557 16.39 -35.00 -17.45
C ILE A 557 15.21 -35.52 -16.63
N LEU A 558 14.44 -34.60 -16.06
CA LEU A 558 13.19 -34.89 -15.33
C LEU A 558 11.99 -34.55 -16.21
N ILE A 559 11.05 -35.47 -16.30
CA ILE A 559 9.78 -35.26 -16.99
C ILE A 559 8.71 -35.03 -15.92
N MET A 560 8.20 -33.81 -15.85
CA MET A 560 7.14 -33.44 -14.91
C MET A 560 5.77 -33.53 -15.58
N ASP A 561 4.86 -34.23 -14.94
CA ASP A 561 3.47 -34.31 -15.35
C ASP A 561 2.52 -34.27 -14.13
N ASN A 562 1.52 -33.39 -14.17
CA ASN A 562 0.50 -33.25 -13.11
C ASN A 562 1.07 -33.20 -11.68
N GLY A 563 2.20 -32.48 -11.47
CA GLY A 563 2.82 -32.31 -10.17
C GLY A 563 3.64 -33.51 -9.68
N ARG A 564 3.92 -34.51 -10.54
CA ARG A 564 4.73 -35.68 -10.24
C ARG A 564 5.93 -35.79 -11.19
N ILE A 565 6.96 -36.49 -10.81
CA ILE A 565 8.04 -36.91 -11.71
C ILE A 565 7.53 -38.16 -12.43
N ALA A 566 7.16 -37.99 -13.70
CA ALA A 566 6.65 -39.08 -14.54
C ALA A 566 7.79 -40.02 -14.99
N ASP A 567 8.97 -39.47 -15.28
CA ASP A 567 10.16 -40.24 -15.67
C ASP A 567 11.44 -39.42 -15.43
N ARG A 568 12.59 -40.07 -15.33
CA ARG A 568 13.92 -39.44 -15.19
C ARG A 568 15.01 -40.28 -15.84
N GLY A 569 15.98 -39.67 -16.50
CA GLY A 569 17.11 -40.34 -17.12
C GLY A 569 17.89 -39.43 -18.05
N THR A 570 18.84 -39.98 -18.78
CA THR A 570 19.54 -39.26 -19.85
C THR A 570 18.67 -39.11 -21.09
N HIS A 571 19.09 -38.29 -22.04
CA HIS A 571 18.40 -38.11 -23.33
C HIS A 571 18.15 -39.46 -24.03
N GLU A 572 19.17 -40.30 -24.13
CA GLU A 572 19.10 -41.61 -24.81
C GLU A 572 18.14 -42.58 -24.09
N GLU A 573 18.23 -42.66 -22.76
CA GLU A 573 17.36 -43.51 -21.95
C GLU A 573 15.89 -43.09 -22.08
N LEU A 574 15.60 -41.80 -22.00
CA LEU A 574 14.24 -41.29 -22.10
C LEU A 574 13.67 -41.43 -23.52
N LEU A 575 14.51 -41.25 -24.56
CA LEU A 575 14.09 -41.46 -25.94
C LEU A 575 13.72 -42.93 -26.17
N ALA A 576 14.41 -43.88 -25.51
CA ALA A 576 14.13 -45.32 -25.62
C ALA A 576 12.84 -45.73 -24.89
N ARG A 577 12.58 -45.21 -23.67
CA ARG A 577 11.53 -45.73 -22.81
C ARG A 577 10.33 -44.81 -22.53
N SER A 578 10.54 -43.47 -22.53
CA SER A 578 9.49 -42.53 -22.15
C SER A 578 8.63 -42.14 -23.36
N ALA A 579 7.34 -42.47 -23.32
CA ALA A 579 6.40 -42.09 -24.36
C ALA A 579 6.22 -40.57 -24.42
N ILE A 580 6.12 -39.89 -23.26
CA ILE A 580 5.95 -38.43 -23.13
C ILE A 580 7.16 -37.71 -23.73
N TYR A 581 8.38 -38.17 -23.38
CA TYR A 581 9.61 -37.54 -23.89
C TYR A 581 9.74 -37.69 -25.42
N ARG A 582 9.44 -38.88 -25.96
CA ARG A 582 9.45 -39.13 -27.41
C ARG A 582 8.45 -38.28 -28.16
N GLU A 583 7.26 -38.10 -27.62
CA GLU A 583 6.24 -37.24 -28.21
C GLU A 583 6.74 -35.78 -28.27
N ILE A 584 7.23 -35.22 -27.16
CA ILE A 584 7.77 -33.85 -27.12
C ILE A 584 8.94 -33.68 -28.10
N TYR A 585 9.89 -34.63 -28.11
CA TYR A 585 11.03 -34.63 -29.00
C TYR A 585 10.63 -34.68 -30.47
N THR A 586 9.73 -35.61 -30.83
CA THR A 586 9.25 -35.79 -32.22
C THR A 586 8.49 -34.58 -32.72
N GLN A 587 7.65 -33.97 -31.91
CA GLN A 587 6.93 -32.75 -32.26
C GLN A 587 7.87 -31.58 -32.53
N GLN A 588 8.94 -31.44 -31.73
CA GLN A 588 9.92 -30.34 -31.89
C GLN A 588 10.88 -30.56 -33.06
N THR A 589 11.21 -31.82 -33.38
CA THR A 589 12.12 -32.14 -34.47
C THR A 589 11.41 -32.10 -35.84
N LYS A 590 10.18 -32.63 -35.95
CA LYS A 590 9.39 -32.58 -37.18
C LYS A 590 8.95 -31.17 -37.56
N GLY A 591 8.62 -30.33 -36.57
CA GLY A 591 8.28 -28.92 -36.84
C GLY A 591 9.48 -28.06 -37.26
N GLY A 592 10.71 -28.55 -37.12
CA GLY A 592 11.94 -27.90 -37.64
C GLY A 592 12.25 -28.24 -39.09
N GLU A 593 11.83 -29.39 -39.59
CA GLU A 593 12.05 -29.81 -40.99
C GLU A 593 11.02 -29.21 -41.98
N GLU A 594 9.81 -28.81 -41.53
CA GLU A 594 8.81 -28.13 -42.36
C GLU A 594 9.05 -26.61 -42.51
N ASN A 595 9.95 -26.01 -41.73
CA ASN A 595 10.26 -24.57 -41.75
C ASN A 595 11.70 -24.26 -42.18
N ALA A 596 12.47 -25.22 -42.67
CA ALA A 596 13.78 -25.08 -43.32
C ALA A 596 13.63 -25.27 -44.86
#